data_9124e3ee73252cf58f1b17656c0df3fa
#
_entry.id   9124e3ee73252cf58f1b17656c0df3fa
#
_cell.length_a   1.000
_cell.length_b   1.000
_cell.length_c   1.000
_cell.angle_alpha   90.00
_cell.angle_beta   90.00
_cell.angle_gamma   90.00
#
_symmetry.space_group_name_H-M   'P 1'
#
loop_
_entity.id
_entity.type
_entity.pdbx_description
1 polymer ?
#
loop_
_entity_poly.entity_id
_entity_poly.type
_entity_poly.pdbx_seq_one_letter_code
_entity_poly.pdbx_strand_id
1 'polypeptide(L)'
;MGLPDLFSRWFESRGWAPRPHQLALVDLARKCRSALLIAPTGGGKTLAGFLPSLIELTERRQSGEDLAHKKGQGELHTLYISPLKALATDIRRNLELPIAEMKLPVRAESRTGDTPQSRRLRQRERPPDLLMTTPESLALLLSYLDAARFFASLKCVIIDELHAFATTKRGHHLALCLSRLATLAPQARFVGLSATVADPPALADFLKLREEPVEIVMGEPGAPPVVTIIHAQERIPWGGHMGRHAVPEIYN
;
A
#
# COMPACT_ATOMS: atom_id res chain seq x y z
N MET A 1 -18.99 11.85 -2.73
CA MET A 1 -18.99 11.53 -4.18
C MET A 1 -18.77 10.03 -4.33
N GLY A 2 -19.49 9.33 -5.23
CA GLY A 2 -19.36 7.88 -5.39
C GLY A 2 -18.09 7.46 -6.17
N LEU A 3 -17.88 6.14 -6.25
CA LEU A 3 -16.88 5.56 -7.14
C LEU A 3 -17.31 5.71 -8.61
N PRO A 4 -16.36 5.75 -9.58
CA PRO A 4 -16.70 5.62 -10.99
C PRO A 4 -17.43 4.29 -11.28
N ASP A 5 -18.32 4.28 -12.28
CA ASP A 5 -19.20 3.15 -12.60
C ASP A 5 -18.47 1.81 -12.76
N LEU A 6 -17.26 1.82 -13.35
CA LEU A 6 -16.46 0.62 -13.54
C LEU A 6 -16.11 -0.03 -12.19
N PHE A 7 -15.71 0.77 -11.23
CA PHE A 7 -15.34 0.32 -9.88
C PHE A 7 -16.57 -0.07 -9.07
N SER A 8 -17.67 0.69 -9.16
CA SER A 8 -18.94 0.35 -8.50
C SER A 8 -19.44 -1.03 -8.94
N ARG A 9 -19.48 -1.28 -10.26
CA ARG A 9 -19.87 -2.58 -10.82
C ARG A 9 -18.94 -3.72 -10.40
N TRP A 10 -17.64 -3.45 -10.26
CA TRP A 10 -16.71 -4.46 -9.78
C TRP A 10 -17.00 -4.85 -8.31
N PHE A 11 -17.25 -3.88 -7.43
CA PHE A 11 -17.66 -4.17 -6.05
C PHE A 11 -18.97 -4.98 -6.02
N GLU A 12 -19.96 -4.58 -6.80
CA GLU A 12 -21.25 -5.28 -6.91
C GLU A 12 -21.08 -6.73 -7.41
N SER A 13 -20.24 -6.95 -8.43
CA SER A 13 -19.99 -8.29 -8.98
C SER A 13 -19.36 -9.26 -7.96
N ARG A 14 -18.74 -8.72 -6.91
CA ARG A 14 -18.15 -9.45 -5.78
C ARG A 14 -19.10 -9.59 -4.60
N GLY A 15 -20.29 -9.00 -4.67
CA GLY A 15 -21.20 -8.90 -3.54
C GLY A 15 -20.65 -8.02 -2.41
N TRP A 16 -19.76 -7.09 -2.72
CA TRP A 16 -19.12 -6.19 -1.76
C TRP A 16 -19.68 -4.78 -1.86
N ALA A 17 -19.69 -4.07 -0.73
CA ALA A 17 -19.89 -2.63 -0.70
C ALA A 17 -18.55 -1.94 -0.37
N PRO A 18 -18.24 -0.80 -1.03
CA PRO A 18 -17.08 0.01 -0.64
C PRO A 18 -17.21 0.44 0.81
N ARG A 19 -16.15 0.26 1.60
CA ARG A 19 -16.13 0.67 3.00
C ARG A 19 -15.99 2.20 3.12
N PRO A 20 -16.55 2.84 4.17
CA PRO A 20 -16.48 4.30 4.34
C PRO A 20 -15.06 4.87 4.27
N HIS A 21 -14.07 4.19 4.87
CA HIS A 21 -12.68 4.62 4.82
C HIS A 21 -12.03 4.49 3.43
N GLN A 22 -12.50 3.55 2.58
CA GLN A 22 -12.06 3.45 1.19
C GLN A 22 -12.54 4.66 0.38
N LEU A 23 -13.79 5.05 0.56
CA LEU A 23 -14.37 6.25 -0.07
C LEU A 23 -13.71 7.53 0.44
N ALA A 24 -13.43 7.61 1.75
CA ALA A 24 -12.73 8.75 2.35
C ALA A 24 -11.34 8.94 1.73
N LEU A 25 -10.55 7.87 1.51
CA LEU A 25 -9.25 8.00 0.84
C LEU A 25 -9.38 8.44 -0.63
N VAL A 26 -10.43 8.02 -1.34
CA VAL A 26 -10.69 8.50 -2.71
C VAL A 26 -10.99 10.01 -2.70
N ASP A 27 -11.81 10.48 -1.76
CA ASP A 27 -12.13 11.91 -1.65
C ASP A 27 -10.92 12.76 -1.24
N LEU A 28 -10.05 12.25 -0.35
CA LEU A 28 -8.80 12.92 0.03
C LEU A 28 -7.80 12.96 -1.13
N ALA A 29 -7.72 11.89 -1.92
CA ALA A 29 -6.87 11.84 -3.09
C ALA A 29 -7.26 12.88 -4.14
N ARG A 30 -8.55 13.08 -4.41
CA ARG A 30 -9.07 14.13 -5.30
C ARG A 30 -8.69 15.55 -4.85
N LYS A 31 -8.50 15.72 -3.53
CA LYS A 31 -8.04 16.98 -2.91
C LYS A 31 -6.51 17.04 -2.79
N CYS A 32 -5.79 16.08 -3.34
CA CYS A 32 -4.33 15.93 -3.22
C CYS A 32 -3.83 15.92 -1.77
N ARG A 33 -4.63 15.43 -0.80
CA ARG A 33 -4.29 15.42 0.62
C ARG A 33 -3.56 14.14 1.02
N SER A 34 -2.55 14.28 1.88
CA SER A 34 -1.91 13.15 2.58
C SER A 34 -2.82 12.62 3.67
N ALA A 35 -2.76 11.30 3.93
CA ALA A 35 -3.66 10.66 4.89
C ALA A 35 -2.98 9.52 5.64
N LEU A 36 -3.46 9.27 6.86
CA LEU A 36 -3.18 8.07 7.65
C LEU A 36 -4.48 7.29 7.81
N LEU A 37 -4.55 6.10 7.23
CA LEU A 37 -5.65 5.16 7.46
C LEU A 37 -5.29 4.20 8.59
N ILE A 38 -6.12 4.16 9.61
CA ILE A 38 -6.04 3.21 10.71
C ILE A 38 -7.26 2.30 10.65
N ALA A 39 -7.05 1.01 10.41
CA ALA A 39 -8.12 0.03 10.36
C ALA A 39 -7.61 -1.36 10.78
N PRO A 40 -8.46 -2.24 11.32
CA PRO A 40 -8.03 -3.57 11.74
C PRO A 40 -7.51 -4.41 10.57
N THR A 41 -6.78 -5.49 10.90
CA THR A 41 -6.37 -6.49 9.90
C THR A 41 -7.63 -7.09 9.24
N GLY A 42 -7.59 -7.32 7.93
CA GLY A 42 -8.79 -7.70 7.18
C GLY A 42 -9.76 -6.55 6.88
N GLY A 43 -9.48 -5.33 7.37
CA GLY A 43 -10.29 -4.13 7.14
C GLY A 43 -10.24 -3.58 5.71
N GLY A 44 -9.53 -4.24 4.76
CA GLY A 44 -9.45 -3.77 3.37
C GLY A 44 -8.52 -2.56 3.17
N LYS A 45 -7.56 -2.33 4.09
CA LYS A 45 -6.57 -1.22 4.04
C LYS A 45 -5.80 -1.17 2.73
N THR A 46 -5.29 -2.33 2.30
CA THR A 46 -4.47 -2.42 1.08
C THR A 46 -5.23 -1.92 -0.14
N LEU A 47 -6.48 -2.38 -0.32
CA LEU A 47 -7.34 -1.90 -1.39
C LEU A 47 -7.67 -0.41 -1.22
N ALA A 48 -7.93 0.05 0.01
CA ALA A 48 -8.17 1.47 0.30
C ALA A 48 -6.99 2.36 -0.15
N GLY A 49 -5.76 1.92 0.08
CA GLY A 49 -4.56 2.64 -0.37
C GLY A 49 -4.42 2.69 -1.89
N PHE A 50 -4.71 1.59 -2.60
CA PHE A 50 -4.55 1.51 -4.04
C PHE A 50 -5.72 2.10 -4.84
N LEU A 51 -6.93 2.04 -4.31
CA LEU A 51 -8.16 2.41 -5.03
C LEU A 51 -8.09 3.80 -5.66
N PRO A 52 -7.64 4.87 -4.96
CA PRO A 52 -7.49 6.19 -5.57
C PRO A 52 -6.56 6.18 -6.78
N SER A 53 -5.41 5.52 -6.67
CA SER A 53 -4.41 5.44 -7.74
C SER A 53 -4.91 4.66 -8.96
N LEU A 54 -5.67 3.59 -8.75
CA LEU A 54 -6.29 2.82 -9.84
C LEU A 54 -7.33 3.66 -10.58
N ILE A 55 -8.13 4.44 -9.86
CA ILE A 55 -9.12 5.36 -10.45
C ILE A 55 -8.40 6.42 -11.28
N GLU A 56 -7.42 7.14 -10.70
CA GLU A 56 -6.67 8.20 -11.37
C GLU A 56 -5.98 7.70 -12.64
N LEU A 57 -5.32 6.54 -12.60
CA LEU A 57 -4.66 5.94 -13.76
C LEU A 57 -5.66 5.55 -14.85
N THR A 58 -6.85 5.06 -14.46
CA THR A 58 -7.90 4.68 -15.40
C THR A 58 -8.49 5.91 -16.09
N GLU A 59 -8.81 6.95 -15.33
CA GLU A 59 -9.36 8.21 -15.84
C GLU A 59 -8.38 8.93 -16.78
N ARG A 60 -7.09 9.03 -16.41
CA ARG A 60 -6.03 9.62 -17.27
C ARG A 60 -5.90 8.92 -18.62
N ARG A 61 -6.11 7.61 -18.67
CA ARG A 61 -6.05 6.84 -19.92
C ARG A 61 -7.29 6.98 -20.77
N GLN A 62 -8.44 7.08 -20.15
CA GLN A 62 -9.72 7.32 -20.83
C GLN A 62 -9.78 8.72 -21.42
N SER A 63 -9.27 9.74 -20.72
CA SER A 63 -9.18 11.12 -21.23
C SER A 63 -8.13 11.31 -22.33
N GLY A 64 -7.24 10.32 -22.51
CA GLY A 64 -6.17 10.40 -23.50
C GLY A 64 -5.00 11.30 -23.09
N GLU A 65 -4.95 11.76 -21.85
CA GLU A 65 -3.90 12.63 -21.30
C GLU A 65 -2.56 11.91 -21.06
N ASP A 66 -2.58 10.58 -21.06
CA ASP A 66 -1.38 9.76 -20.83
C ASP A 66 -0.52 9.65 -22.11
N LEU A 67 0.18 10.74 -22.44
CA LEU A 67 1.06 10.81 -23.59
C LEU A 67 2.29 9.88 -23.47
N ALA A 68 2.78 9.66 -22.25
CA ALA A 68 3.93 8.80 -22.01
C ALA A 68 3.59 7.34 -22.28
N HIS A 69 2.42 6.89 -21.88
CA HIS A 69 1.93 5.55 -22.19
C HIS A 69 1.75 5.34 -23.70
N LYS A 70 1.17 6.31 -24.41
CA LYS A 70 1.02 6.27 -25.88
C LYS A 70 2.35 6.17 -26.62
N LYS A 71 3.42 6.77 -26.08
CA LYS A 71 4.78 6.69 -26.63
C LYS A 71 5.56 5.45 -26.18
N GLY A 72 4.96 4.54 -25.41
CA GLY A 72 5.64 3.38 -24.82
C GLY A 72 6.66 3.75 -23.73
N GLN A 73 6.67 5.00 -23.29
CA GLN A 73 7.44 5.49 -22.15
C GLN A 73 6.63 5.23 -20.89
N GLY A 74 7.21 4.56 -19.88
CA GLY A 74 6.56 4.37 -18.61
C GLY A 74 6.70 5.60 -17.72
N GLU A 75 5.72 5.85 -16.88
CA GLU A 75 5.75 6.88 -15.82
C GLU A 75 5.36 6.27 -14.49
N LEU A 76 6.12 6.55 -13.44
CA LEU A 76 5.80 6.08 -12.10
C LEU A 76 4.72 6.99 -11.47
N HIS A 77 3.51 6.47 -11.34
CA HIS A 77 2.41 7.18 -10.68
C HIS A 77 2.34 6.91 -9.18
N THR A 78 2.49 5.65 -8.79
CA THR A 78 2.34 5.22 -7.39
C THR A 78 3.51 4.38 -6.93
N LEU A 79 4.06 4.75 -5.77
CA LEU A 79 5.07 3.97 -5.06
C LEU A 79 4.44 3.36 -3.81
N TYR A 80 4.51 2.03 -3.68
CA TYR A 80 4.06 1.31 -2.49
C TYR A 80 5.27 0.75 -1.74
N ILE A 81 5.36 1.07 -0.45
CA ILE A 81 6.47 0.70 0.42
C ILE A 81 5.96 -0.24 1.50
N SER A 82 6.52 -1.44 1.57
CA SER A 82 6.19 -2.45 2.60
C SER A 82 7.42 -2.82 3.43
N PRO A 83 7.26 -3.11 4.74
CA PRO A 83 8.35 -3.54 5.60
C PRO A 83 8.92 -4.91 5.24
N LEU A 84 8.12 -5.79 4.62
CA LEU A 84 8.50 -7.17 4.32
C LEU A 84 8.48 -7.46 2.82
N LYS A 85 9.50 -8.15 2.32
CA LYS A 85 9.58 -8.60 0.92
C LYS A 85 8.43 -9.55 0.55
N ALA A 86 8.05 -10.45 1.43
CA ALA A 86 6.96 -11.40 1.23
C ALA A 86 5.61 -10.70 1.05
N LEU A 87 5.33 -9.65 1.86
CA LEU A 87 4.12 -8.84 1.71
C LEU A 87 4.04 -8.14 0.36
N ALA A 88 5.16 -7.63 -0.19
CA ALA A 88 5.16 -7.03 -1.51
C ALA A 88 4.74 -8.03 -2.60
N THR A 89 5.06 -9.31 -2.45
CA THR A 89 4.65 -10.37 -3.40
C THR A 89 3.16 -10.71 -3.25
N ASP A 90 2.67 -10.84 -2.01
CA ASP A 90 1.27 -11.13 -1.74
C ASP A 90 0.34 -9.99 -2.15
N ILE A 91 0.76 -8.76 -1.90
CA ILE A 91 0.03 -7.56 -2.31
C ILE A 91 -0.02 -7.45 -3.83
N ARG A 92 1.09 -7.75 -4.52
CA ARG A 92 1.06 -7.79 -5.97
C ARG A 92 -0.01 -8.75 -6.48
N ARG A 93 -0.11 -9.95 -5.90
CA ARG A 93 -1.14 -10.93 -6.25
C ARG A 93 -2.55 -10.39 -5.96
N ASN A 94 -2.76 -9.78 -4.79
CA ASN A 94 -4.05 -9.20 -4.39
C ASN A 94 -4.43 -7.97 -5.22
N LEU A 95 -3.46 -7.22 -5.76
CA LEU A 95 -3.69 -6.08 -6.63
C LEU A 95 -3.89 -6.48 -8.09
N GLU A 96 -3.20 -7.54 -8.55
CA GLU A 96 -3.36 -8.04 -9.92
C GLU A 96 -4.79 -8.53 -10.20
N LEU A 97 -5.49 -9.03 -9.18
CA LEU A 97 -6.85 -9.53 -9.33
C LEU A 97 -7.83 -8.41 -9.75
N PRO A 98 -8.00 -7.29 -9.02
CA PRO A 98 -8.87 -6.21 -9.48
C PRO A 98 -8.42 -5.59 -10.81
N ILE A 99 -7.10 -5.46 -11.05
CA ILE A 99 -6.58 -4.98 -12.34
C ILE A 99 -7.01 -5.90 -13.48
N ALA A 100 -6.87 -7.21 -13.31
CA ALA A 100 -7.23 -8.19 -14.34
C ALA A 100 -8.75 -8.27 -14.58
N GLU A 101 -9.54 -8.30 -13.51
CA GLU A 101 -11.01 -8.44 -13.59
C GLU A 101 -11.67 -7.21 -14.21
N MET A 102 -11.23 -6.02 -13.83
CA MET A 102 -11.71 -4.77 -14.44
C MET A 102 -11.00 -4.44 -15.76
N LYS A 103 -10.03 -5.27 -16.20
CA LYS A 103 -9.19 -5.05 -17.39
C LYS A 103 -8.56 -3.65 -17.40
N LEU A 104 -8.08 -3.22 -16.23
CA LEU A 104 -7.45 -1.90 -16.12
C LEU A 104 -6.13 -1.89 -16.89
N PRO A 105 -5.86 -0.87 -17.67
CA PRO A 105 -4.61 -0.73 -18.41
C PRO A 105 -3.47 -0.24 -17.48
N VAL A 106 -3.27 -0.89 -16.33
CA VAL A 106 -2.31 -0.52 -15.27
C VAL A 106 -1.21 -1.57 -15.19
N ARG A 107 0.04 -1.13 -15.23
CA ARG A 107 1.21 -1.99 -15.06
C ARG A 107 1.76 -1.87 -13.65
N ALA A 108 1.60 -2.92 -12.86
CA ALA A 108 2.13 -3.03 -11.50
C ALA A 108 3.34 -3.98 -11.48
N GLU A 109 4.44 -3.54 -10.86
CA GLU A 109 5.66 -4.35 -10.72
C GLU A 109 6.24 -4.24 -9.32
N SER A 110 7.00 -5.28 -8.90
CA SER A 110 7.75 -5.27 -7.66
C SER A 110 9.24 -5.08 -7.91
N ARG A 111 9.90 -4.36 -6.97
CA ARG A 111 11.35 -4.19 -6.90
C ARG A 111 11.83 -4.38 -5.47
N THR A 112 12.55 -5.47 -5.26
CA THR A 112 13.15 -5.85 -3.97
C THR A 112 14.63 -6.14 -4.15
N GLY A 113 15.34 -6.50 -3.06
CA GLY A 113 16.74 -6.94 -3.13
C GLY A 113 16.96 -8.12 -4.07
N ASP A 114 15.95 -8.95 -4.30
CA ASP A 114 16.04 -10.18 -5.11
C ASP A 114 15.64 -9.96 -6.57
N THR A 115 15.24 -8.74 -6.96
CA THR A 115 14.88 -8.42 -8.35
C THR A 115 16.12 -8.49 -9.25
N PRO A 116 16.10 -9.27 -10.34
CA PRO A 116 17.24 -9.39 -11.26
C PRO A 116 17.67 -8.03 -11.83
N GLN A 117 18.97 -7.88 -12.08
CA GLN A 117 19.55 -6.62 -12.55
C GLN A 117 18.95 -6.15 -13.89
N SER A 118 18.73 -7.07 -14.84
CA SER A 118 18.08 -6.75 -16.12
C SER A 118 16.70 -6.14 -15.94
N ARG A 119 15.91 -6.68 -15.00
CA ARG A 119 14.59 -6.14 -14.67
C ARG A 119 14.68 -4.77 -13.99
N ARG A 120 15.68 -4.57 -13.10
CA ARG A 120 15.91 -3.26 -12.45
C ARG A 120 16.28 -2.18 -13.48
N LEU A 121 17.10 -2.51 -14.48
CA LEU A 121 17.45 -1.59 -15.58
C LEU A 121 16.21 -1.24 -16.39
N ARG A 122 15.46 -2.25 -16.85
CA ARG A 122 14.20 -2.03 -17.58
C ARG A 122 13.22 -1.15 -16.82
N GLN A 123 13.04 -1.38 -15.49
CA GLN A 123 12.17 -0.57 -14.64
C GLN A 123 12.61 0.90 -14.54
N ARG A 124 13.90 1.19 -14.65
CA ARG A 124 14.43 2.55 -14.68
C ARG A 124 14.21 3.23 -16.03
N GLU A 125 14.39 2.50 -17.12
CA GLU A 125 14.17 3.00 -18.48
C GLU A 125 12.69 3.19 -18.79
N ARG A 126 11.85 2.25 -18.33
CA ARG A 126 10.41 2.21 -18.51
C ARG A 126 9.71 1.94 -17.16
N PRO A 127 9.56 2.95 -16.30
CA PRO A 127 8.92 2.78 -15.01
C PRO A 127 7.52 2.19 -15.14
N PRO A 128 7.11 1.26 -14.25
CA PRO A 128 5.72 0.83 -14.17
C PRO A 128 4.84 1.96 -13.62
N ASP A 129 3.53 1.89 -13.83
CA ASP A 129 2.60 2.84 -13.26
C ASP A 129 2.58 2.74 -11.73
N LEU A 130 2.75 1.51 -11.22
CA LEU A 130 2.71 1.16 -9.81
C LEU A 130 3.94 0.32 -9.47
N LEU A 131 4.80 0.82 -8.58
CA LEU A 131 5.99 0.11 -8.13
C LEU A 131 5.87 -0.24 -6.66
N MET A 132 5.93 -1.54 -6.35
CA MET A 132 5.99 -2.04 -4.98
C MET A 132 7.45 -2.27 -4.59
N THR A 133 7.87 -1.78 -3.41
CA THR A 133 9.26 -1.83 -3.00
C THR A 133 9.42 -1.95 -1.47
N THR A 134 10.66 -2.08 -1.02
CA THR A 134 11.05 -2.00 0.39
C THR A 134 11.84 -0.72 0.66
N PRO A 135 11.96 -0.26 1.92
CA PRO A 135 12.76 0.93 2.24
C PRO A 135 14.19 0.89 1.71
N GLU A 136 14.83 -0.28 1.77
CA GLU A 136 16.21 -0.46 1.31
C GLU A 136 16.33 -0.31 -0.21
N SER A 137 15.38 -0.88 -0.95
CA SER A 137 15.32 -0.77 -2.40
C SER A 137 14.95 0.64 -2.86
N LEU A 138 14.13 1.36 -2.08
CA LEU A 138 13.85 2.77 -2.30
C LEU A 138 15.11 3.62 -2.11
N ALA A 139 15.89 3.41 -1.04
CA ALA A 139 17.14 4.13 -0.83
C ALA A 139 18.10 3.96 -2.01
N LEU A 140 18.20 2.75 -2.57
CA LEU A 140 18.97 2.50 -3.79
C LEU A 140 18.39 3.26 -5.00
N LEU A 141 17.08 3.31 -5.18
CA LEU A 141 16.46 4.09 -6.26
C LEU A 141 16.78 5.59 -6.13
N LEU A 142 16.75 6.11 -4.92
CA LEU A 142 17.06 7.50 -4.62
C LEU A 142 18.55 7.84 -4.80
N SER A 143 19.45 6.86 -4.72
CA SER A 143 20.89 7.07 -4.92
C SER A 143 21.32 7.20 -6.39
N TYR A 144 20.46 6.84 -7.33
CA TYR A 144 20.81 6.97 -8.76
C TYR A 144 20.79 8.42 -9.24
N LEU A 145 21.64 8.74 -10.22
CA LEU A 145 21.72 10.07 -10.82
C LEU A 145 20.42 10.50 -11.51
N ASP A 146 19.65 9.55 -12.02
CA ASP A 146 18.37 9.78 -12.69
C ASP A 146 17.16 9.72 -11.78
N ALA A 147 17.36 9.70 -10.45
CA ALA A 147 16.27 9.65 -9.47
C ALA A 147 15.23 10.78 -9.66
N ALA A 148 15.67 12.00 -9.93
CA ALA A 148 14.77 13.12 -10.17
C ALA A 148 13.83 12.86 -11.37
N ARG A 149 14.36 12.33 -12.48
CA ARG A 149 13.55 11.95 -13.64
C ARG A 149 12.63 10.79 -13.33
N PHE A 150 13.12 9.77 -12.60
CA PHE A 150 12.34 8.57 -12.26
C PHE A 150 11.11 8.90 -11.40
N PHE A 151 11.22 9.83 -10.46
CA PHE A 151 10.15 10.21 -9.55
C PHE A 151 9.36 11.46 -9.98
N ALA A 152 9.68 12.09 -11.10
CA ALA A 152 9.05 13.35 -11.55
C ALA A 152 7.52 13.26 -11.71
N SER A 153 7.01 12.09 -12.13
CA SER A 153 5.58 11.84 -12.36
C SER A 153 4.85 11.26 -11.15
N LEU A 154 5.56 11.04 -10.03
CA LEU A 154 5.00 10.39 -8.83
C LEU A 154 3.87 11.24 -8.23
N LYS A 155 2.70 10.63 -8.04
CA LYS A 155 1.49 11.26 -7.46
C LYS A 155 1.11 10.71 -6.10
N CYS A 156 1.48 9.47 -5.80
CA CYS A 156 1.12 8.82 -4.55
C CYS A 156 2.26 7.96 -3.99
N VAL A 157 2.53 8.09 -2.71
CA VAL A 157 3.42 7.20 -1.93
C VAL A 157 2.58 6.54 -0.86
N ILE A 158 2.46 5.21 -0.92
CA ILE A 158 1.72 4.42 0.07
C ILE A 158 2.75 3.71 0.95
N ILE A 159 2.64 3.88 2.26
CA ILE A 159 3.47 3.23 3.26
C ILE A 159 2.59 2.26 4.04
N ASP A 160 2.81 0.97 3.82
CA ASP A 160 2.05 -0.06 4.52
C ASP A 160 2.70 -0.43 5.85
N GLU A 161 1.85 -0.90 6.78
CA GLU A 161 2.24 -1.24 8.15
C GLU A 161 3.09 -0.14 8.80
N LEU A 162 2.67 1.12 8.64
CA LEU A 162 3.42 2.29 9.09
C LEU A 162 3.84 2.20 10.57
N HIS A 163 2.99 1.60 11.43
CA HIS A 163 3.29 1.39 12.84
C HIS A 163 4.54 0.52 13.08
N ALA A 164 4.87 -0.38 12.14
CA ALA A 164 6.08 -1.21 12.24
C ALA A 164 7.38 -0.41 11.99
N PHE A 165 7.27 0.78 11.44
CA PHE A 165 8.40 1.67 11.19
C PHE A 165 8.62 2.70 12.30
N ALA A 166 7.57 3.28 12.88
CA ALA A 166 7.58 4.53 13.63
C ALA A 166 8.67 4.64 14.72
N THR A 167 9.04 3.53 15.37
CA THR A 167 10.01 3.54 16.48
C THR A 167 11.31 2.80 16.18
N THR A 168 11.59 2.51 14.91
CA THR A 168 12.73 1.65 14.53
C THR A 168 13.80 2.43 13.76
N LYS A 169 15.05 1.94 13.80
CA LYS A 169 16.14 2.47 12.95
C LYS A 169 15.77 2.42 11.46
N ARG A 170 15.03 1.42 11.06
CA ARG A 170 14.53 1.25 9.69
C ARG A 170 13.50 2.32 9.34
N GLY A 171 12.70 2.74 10.32
CA GLY A 171 11.77 3.86 10.19
C GLY A 171 12.48 5.20 10.03
N HIS A 172 13.54 5.46 10.79
CA HIS A 172 14.34 6.68 10.60
C HIS A 172 14.97 6.73 9.19
N HIS A 173 15.47 5.61 8.69
CA HIS A 173 15.98 5.51 7.33
C HIS A 173 14.86 5.76 6.29
N LEU A 174 13.66 5.22 6.52
CA LEU A 174 12.51 5.48 5.66
C LEU A 174 12.12 6.96 5.69
N ALA A 175 12.09 7.60 6.86
CA ALA A 175 11.77 9.03 6.99
C ALA A 175 12.70 9.91 6.15
N LEU A 176 14.02 9.62 6.14
CA LEU A 176 14.99 10.31 5.27
C LEU A 176 14.67 10.09 3.78
N CYS A 177 14.30 8.86 3.38
CA CYS A 177 13.89 8.56 2.01
C CYS A 177 12.61 9.31 1.62
N LEU A 178 11.62 9.36 2.51
CA LEU A 178 10.36 10.09 2.28
C LEU A 178 10.57 11.59 2.16
N SER A 179 11.42 12.18 3.00
CA SER A 179 11.79 13.60 2.92
C SER A 179 12.41 13.93 1.56
N ARG A 180 13.33 13.08 1.08
CA ARG A 180 13.92 13.24 -0.25
C ARG A 180 12.89 13.06 -1.37
N LEU A 181 11.96 12.11 -1.26
CA LEU A 181 10.86 11.95 -2.21
C LEU A 181 9.96 13.19 -2.24
N ALA A 182 9.65 13.79 -1.09
CA ALA A 182 8.84 14.99 -1.02
C ALA A 182 9.48 16.17 -1.78
N THR A 183 10.82 16.23 -1.82
CA THR A 183 11.57 17.21 -2.62
C THR A 183 11.56 16.87 -4.12
N LEU A 184 11.75 15.61 -4.49
CA LEU A 184 11.81 15.17 -5.88
C LEU A 184 10.43 15.12 -6.57
N ALA A 185 9.38 14.89 -5.80
CA ALA A 185 7.99 14.78 -6.25
C ALA A 185 7.07 15.69 -5.41
N PRO A 186 7.15 17.03 -5.57
CA PRO A 186 6.42 17.98 -4.73
C PRO A 186 4.89 17.86 -4.85
N GLN A 187 4.39 17.19 -5.89
CA GLN A 187 2.97 16.93 -6.12
C GLN A 187 2.47 15.61 -5.49
N ALA A 188 3.38 14.77 -4.97
CA ALA A 188 2.99 13.48 -4.43
C ALA A 188 2.30 13.63 -3.06
N ARG A 189 1.18 12.95 -2.86
CA ARG A 189 0.57 12.75 -1.55
C ARG A 189 1.17 11.51 -0.88
N PHE A 190 1.18 11.50 0.45
CA PHE A 190 1.68 10.40 1.27
C PHE A 190 0.53 9.75 2.02
N VAL A 191 0.37 8.45 1.89
CA VAL A 191 -0.71 7.66 2.50
C VAL A 191 -0.11 6.58 3.38
N GLY A 192 -0.29 6.69 4.68
CA GLY A 192 0.08 5.65 5.64
C GLY A 192 -1.08 4.69 5.85
N LEU A 193 -0.79 3.39 5.85
CA LEU A 193 -1.73 2.35 6.23
C LEU A 193 -1.23 1.71 7.52
N SER A 194 -2.09 1.59 8.53
CA SER A 194 -1.72 1.05 9.82
C SER A 194 -2.83 0.18 10.42
N ALA A 195 -2.44 -0.82 11.21
CA ALA A 195 -3.35 -1.43 12.17
C ALA A 195 -3.69 -0.42 13.28
N THR A 196 -4.56 -0.81 14.20
CA THR A 196 -4.92 -0.01 15.37
C THR A 196 -3.69 0.33 16.20
N VAL A 197 -3.51 1.60 16.54
CA VAL A 197 -2.40 2.15 17.33
C VAL A 197 -2.92 2.98 18.49
N ALA A 198 -2.10 3.12 19.53
CA ALA A 198 -2.48 3.87 20.73
C ALA A 198 -2.48 5.40 20.49
N ASP A 199 -1.57 5.90 19.65
CA ASP A 199 -1.41 7.33 19.38
C ASP A 199 -1.41 7.60 17.85
N PRO A 200 -2.60 7.77 17.26
CA PRO A 200 -2.73 8.11 15.84
C PRO A 200 -2.09 9.43 15.43
N PRO A 201 -2.18 10.54 16.20
CA PRO A 201 -1.51 11.79 15.89
C PRO A 201 0.01 11.66 15.76
N ALA A 202 0.68 11.00 16.71
CA ALA A 202 2.12 10.78 16.65
C ALA A 202 2.53 9.97 15.41
N LEU A 203 1.69 9.02 14.98
CA LEU A 203 1.94 8.26 13.76
C LEU A 203 1.70 9.10 12.49
N ALA A 204 0.72 10.02 12.51
CA ALA A 204 0.48 10.94 11.41
C ALA A 204 1.65 11.92 11.23
N ASP A 205 2.30 12.35 12.31
CA ASP A 205 3.48 13.22 12.25
C ASP A 205 4.64 12.59 11.47
N PHE A 206 4.76 11.28 11.44
CA PHE A 206 5.74 10.58 10.59
C PHE A 206 5.54 10.86 9.09
N LEU A 207 4.32 11.16 8.66
CA LEU A 207 3.95 11.49 7.28
C LEU A 207 3.92 12.99 7.01
N LYS A 208 4.13 13.82 8.03
CA LYS A 208 4.11 15.28 7.90
C LYS A 208 5.41 15.79 7.29
N LEU A 209 5.53 15.59 5.99
CA LEU A 209 6.71 15.99 5.20
C LEU A 209 6.59 17.41 4.64
N ARG A 210 5.45 18.10 4.90
CA ARG A 210 5.11 19.45 4.48
C ARG A 210 4.31 20.16 5.57
N GLU A 211 4.04 21.45 5.38
CA GLU A 211 3.23 22.24 6.32
C GLU A 211 1.77 21.77 6.41
N GLU A 212 1.26 21.17 5.33
CA GLU A 212 -0.11 20.68 5.28
C GLU A 212 -0.36 19.53 6.26
N PRO A 213 -1.50 19.55 6.97
CA PRO A 213 -1.84 18.48 7.90
C PRO A 213 -2.11 17.16 7.17
N VAL A 214 -1.76 16.06 7.83
CA VAL A 214 -2.10 14.70 7.41
C VAL A 214 -3.48 14.36 7.98
N GLU A 215 -4.42 13.98 7.11
CA GLU A 215 -5.77 13.61 7.51
C GLU A 215 -5.80 12.21 8.12
N ILE A 216 -6.39 12.06 9.30
CA ILE A 216 -6.53 10.76 9.96
C ILE A 216 -7.89 10.17 9.60
N VAL A 217 -7.89 9.01 8.97
CA VAL A 217 -9.08 8.24 8.62
C VAL A 217 -9.14 7.00 9.49
N MET A 218 -10.23 6.86 10.24
CA MET A 218 -10.47 5.68 11.07
C MET A 218 -11.38 4.70 10.31
N GLY A 219 -10.92 3.45 10.17
CA GLY A 219 -11.75 2.37 9.68
C GLY A 219 -12.74 1.90 10.76
N GLU A 220 -13.81 1.27 10.32
CA GLU A 220 -14.77 0.65 11.24
C GLU A 220 -14.07 -0.43 12.08
N PRO A 221 -14.38 -0.51 13.38
CA PRO A 221 -13.86 -1.59 14.21
C PRO A 221 -14.32 -2.94 13.65
N GLY A 222 -13.42 -3.92 13.66
CA GLY A 222 -13.78 -5.29 13.31
C GLY A 222 -14.76 -5.89 14.35
N ALA A 223 -15.37 -7.01 14.02
CA ALA A 223 -16.11 -7.77 15.01
C ALA A 223 -15.20 -8.09 16.21
N PRO A 224 -15.70 -8.00 17.45
CA PRO A 224 -14.90 -8.36 18.61
C PRO A 224 -14.44 -9.82 18.48
N PRO A 225 -13.17 -10.12 18.79
CA PRO A 225 -12.67 -11.49 18.71
C PRO A 225 -13.42 -12.37 19.72
N VAL A 226 -13.88 -13.53 19.28
CA VAL A 226 -14.35 -14.57 20.18
C VAL A 226 -13.13 -15.35 20.65
N VAL A 227 -12.76 -15.16 21.90
CA VAL A 227 -11.61 -15.85 22.50
C VAL A 227 -12.12 -17.05 23.28
N THR A 228 -11.72 -18.25 22.85
CA THR A 228 -12.00 -19.50 23.56
C THR A 228 -10.70 -20.14 24.03
N ILE A 229 -10.72 -20.68 25.25
CA ILE A 229 -9.60 -21.47 25.76
C ILE A 229 -9.88 -22.92 25.39
N ILE A 230 -9.01 -23.48 24.55
CA ILE A 230 -9.06 -24.91 24.19
C ILE A 230 -8.32 -25.70 25.27
N HIS A 231 -9.00 -26.62 25.93
CA HIS A 231 -8.39 -27.56 26.83
C HIS A 231 -8.07 -28.84 26.06
N ALA A 232 -6.79 -29.11 25.82
CA ALA A 232 -6.38 -30.37 25.23
C ALA A 232 -6.79 -31.54 26.16
N GLN A 233 -7.48 -32.53 25.60
CA GLN A 233 -7.90 -33.72 26.37
C GLN A 233 -6.73 -34.66 26.63
N GLU A 234 -5.68 -34.61 25.83
CA GLU A 234 -4.47 -35.40 26.03
C GLU A 234 -3.51 -34.77 27.04
N ARG A 235 -2.82 -35.62 27.80
CA ARG A 235 -1.80 -35.21 28.76
C ARG A 235 -0.61 -34.61 28.01
N ILE A 236 -0.38 -33.31 28.19
CA ILE A 236 0.73 -32.59 27.55
C ILE A 236 2.05 -33.06 28.17
N PRO A 237 3.02 -33.58 27.37
CA PRO A 237 4.32 -34.01 27.89
C PRO A 237 5.10 -32.79 28.41
N TRP A 238 5.86 -33.00 29.49
CA TRP A 238 6.67 -31.96 30.13
C TRP A 238 7.80 -31.39 29.25
N GLY A 239 8.06 -31.99 28.08
CA GLY A 239 9.17 -31.65 27.18
C GLY A 239 8.89 -30.54 26.15
N GLY A 240 7.77 -29.81 26.20
CA GLY A 240 7.44 -28.74 25.26
C GLY A 240 6.75 -29.22 23.97
N HIS A 241 6.37 -28.31 23.11
CA HIS A 241 5.58 -28.49 21.86
C HIS A 241 4.06 -28.64 22.08
N MET A 242 3.49 -27.78 22.93
CA MET A 242 2.07 -27.78 23.30
C MET A 242 1.10 -27.68 22.11
N GLY A 243 1.48 -26.99 21.01
CA GLY A 243 0.59 -26.78 19.86
C GLY A 243 0.17 -28.06 19.12
N ARG A 244 1.00 -29.10 19.10
CA ARG A 244 0.67 -30.37 18.42
C ARG A 244 -0.47 -31.15 19.06
N HIS A 245 -0.60 -31.07 20.38
CA HIS A 245 -1.63 -31.80 21.15
C HIS A 245 -2.99 -31.09 21.15
N ALA A 246 -3.05 -29.84 20.70
CA ALA A 246 -4.31 -29.08 20.57
C ALA A 246 -4.84 -29.06 19.13
N VAL A 247 -4.10 -29.62 18.16
CA VAL A 247 -4.51 -29.62 16.74
C VAL A 247 -5.86 -30.29 16.49
N PRO A 248 -6.20 -31.44 17.08
CA PRO A 248 -7.51 -32.07 16.87
C PRO A 248 -8.67 -31.20 17.34
N GLU A 249 -8.51 -30.48 18.46
CA GLU A 249 -9.55 -29.59 19.00
C GLU A 249 -9.68 -28.26 18.23
N ILE A 250 -8.65 -27.88 17.45
CA ILE A 250 -8.70 -26.69 16.59
C ILE A 250 -9.52 -26.93 15.32
N TYR A 251 -9.58 -28.20 14.86
CA TYR A 251 -10.26 -28.57 13.62
C TYR A 251 -11.68 -29.13 13.82
N ASN A 252 -12.14 -29.27 15.04
CA ASN A 252 -13.53 -29.59 15.40
C ASN A 252 -14.32 -28.33 15.72
#